data_a90852e65816b8383adfef418c56d1f7
#
_entry.id   a90852e65816b8383adfef418c56d1f7
#
_cell.length_a   1.000
_cell.length_b   1.000
_cell.length_c   1.000
_cell.angle_alpha   90.00
_cell.angle_beta   90.00
_cell.angle_gamma   90.00
#
_symmetry.space_group_name_H-M   'P 1'
#
loop_
_entity.id
_entity.type
_entity.pdbx_description
1 polymer ?
#
loop_
_entity_poly.entity_id
_entity_poly.type
_entity_poly.pdbx_seq_one_letter_code
_entity_poly.pdbx_strand_id
1 'polypeptide(L)'
;MKFGYFCNSTNWNNSKSYTQLLKEIREIAEYCDSNDWNSIWFTEHHFSHEGMEICPNPLMLSSDIAARTKNIRIGQAATIITYWNPIRVAEDIALLDNLSNGRVEAGLGRGIYGREALNMNADADMKDQAKNFRLFEETLTILKK
;
A
#
# COMPACT_ATOMS: atom_id res chain seq x y z
N MET A 1 -16.94 -10.66 -15.58
CA MET A 1 -16.79 -9.98 -14.27
C MET A 1 -15.30 -9.92 -13.98
N LYS A 2 -14.81 -8.85 -13.33
CA LYS A 2 -13.40 -8.74 -12.93
C LYS A 2 -13.30 -8.95 -11.42
N PHE A 3 -12.33 -9.75 -10.99
CA PHE A 3 -12.07 -10.04 -9.58
C PHE A 3 -10.71 -9.46 -9.18
N GLY A 4 -10.63 -8.92 -7.98
CA GLY A 4 -9.39 -8.50 -7.35
C GLY A 4 -9.23 -9.14 -5.97
N TYR A 5 -8.00 -9.38 -5.57
CA TYR A 5 -7.65 -9.84 -4.23
C TYR A 5 -7.24 -8.64 -3.36
N PHE A 6 -7.83 -8.51 -2.18
CA PHE A 6 -7.48 -7.48 -1.21
C PHE A 6 -6.67 -8.10 -0.07
N CYS A 7 -5.42 -7.67 0.05
CA CYS A 7 -4.45 -8.22 0.99
C CYS A 7 -4.20 -7.25 2.16
N ASN A 8 -4.74 -7.55 3.33
CA ASN A 8 -4.50 -6.81 4.57
C ASN A 8 -3.17 -7.14 5.25
N SER A 9 -2.42 -8.11 4.75
CA SER A 9 -1.18 -8.58 5.40
C SER A 9 -1.39 -8.95 6.88
N THR A 10 -2.47 -9.67 7.17
CA THR A 10 -2.88 -10.01 8.54
C THR A 10 -2.06 -11.17 9.11
N ASN A 11 -1.56 -10.98 10.34
CA ASN A 11 -0.81 -11.97 11.11
C ASN A 11 -1.19 -11.88 12.60
N TRP A 12 -2.42 -12.27 12.92
CA TRP A 12 -2.96 -12.18 14.28
C TRP A 12 -2.03 -12.74 15.35
N ASN A 13 -1.85 -11.97 16.43
CA ASN A 13 -0.96 -12.27 17.55
C ASN A 13 0.49 -12.54 17.12
N ASN A 14 0.89 -12.04 15.95
CA ASN A 14 2.22 -12.29 15.37
C ASN A 14 2.59 -13.79 15.37
N SER A 15 1.59 -14.65 15.06
CA SER A 15 1.71 -16.11 15.13
C SER A 15 2.67 -16.71 14.10
N LYS A 16 3.00 -15.95 13.04
CA LYS A 16 3.98 -16.32 12.01
C LYS A 16 5.12 -15.32 11.98
N SER A 17 6.29 -15.76 11.51
CA SER A 17 7.36 -14.81 11.18
C SER A 17 6.93 -13.91 10.01
N TYR A 18 7.46 -12.69 9.95
CA TYR A 18 7.17 -11.79 8.82
C TYR A 18 7.63 -12.37 7.47
N THR A 19 8.74 -13.10 7.48
CA THR A 19 9.23 -13.85 6.30
C THR A 19 8.22 -14.88 5.82
N GLN A 20 7.57 -15.61 6.74
CA GLN A 20 6.54 -16.58 6.38
C GLN A 20 5.31 -15.89 5.80
N LEU A 21 4.87 -14.77 6.38
CA LEU A 21 3.77 -13.98 5.84
C LEU A 21 4.06 -13.48 4.41
N LEU A 22 5.26 -12.95 4.18
CA LEU A 22 5.66 -12.49 2.84
C LEU A 22 5.69 -13.64 1.82
N LYS A 23 6.10 -14.84 2.24
CA LYS A 23 6.06 -16.03 1.40
C LYS A 23 4.62 -16.35 0.97
N GLU A 24 3.69 -16.35 1.92
CA GLU A 24 2.26 -16.60 1.64
C GLU A 24 1.65 -15.53 0.72
N ILE A 25 1.99 -14.26 0.92
CA ILE A 25 1.53 -13.16 0.04
C ILE A 25 2.03 -13.36 -1.39
N ARG A 26 3.28 -13.76 -1.57
CA ARG A 26 3.87 -14.06 -2.88
C ARG A 26 3.17 -15.22 -3.57
N GLU A 27 2.94 -16.31 -2.85
CA GLU A 27 2.21 -17.49 -3.35
C GLU A 27 0.78 -17.11 -3.80
N ILE A 28 0.07 -16.28 -3.04
CA ILE A 28 -1.25 -15.78 -3.40
C ILE A 28 -1.18 -14.91 -4.66
N ALA A 29 -0.21 -14.00 -4.75
CA ALA A 29 -0.06 -13.13 -5.91
C ALA A 29 0.24 -13.91 -7.20
N GLU A 30 1.15 -14.87 -7.13
CA GLU A 30 1.48 -15.78 -8.24
C GLU A 30 0.29 -16.65 -8.63
N TYR A 31 -0.50 -17.14 -7.66
CA TYR A 31 -1.73 -17.86 -7.91
C TYR A 31 -2.76 -16.99 -8.62
N CYS A 32 -2.98 -15.75 -8.15
CA CYS A 32 -3.92 -14.82 -8.77
C CYS A 32 -3.50 -14.47 -10.21
N ASP A 33 -2.21 -14.22 -10.45
CA ASP A 33 -1.67 -13.94 -11.78
C ASP A 33 -1.87 -15.10 -12.74
N SER A 34 -1.67 -16.34 -12.26
CA SER A 34 -1.80 -17.57 -13.06
C SER A 34 -3.24 -18.00 -13.32
N ASN A 35 -4.21 -17.42 -12.60
CA ASN A 35 -5.63 -17.76 -12.70
C ASN A 35 -6.51 -16.58 -13.16
N ASP A 36 -5.92 -15.67 -13.93
CA ASP A 36 -6.60 -14.54 -14.59
C ASP A 36 -7.36 -13.60 -13.64
N TRP A 37 -6.90 -13.44 -12.39
CA TRP A 37 -7.41 -12.40 -11.53
C TRP A 37 -6.99 -11.02 -12.06
N ASN A 38 -7.90 -10.06 -11.98
CA ASN A 38 -7.65 -8.73 -12.56
C ASN A 38 -6.60 -7.91 -11.78
N SER A 39 -6.63 -7.99 -10.44
CA SER A 39 -5.80 -7.13 -9.59
C SER A 39 -5.53 -7.74 -8.22
N ILE A 40 -4.42 -7.32 -7.61
CA ILE A 40 -4.10 -7.53 -6.20
C ILE A 40 -3.87 -6.17 -5.55
N TRP A 41 -4.37 -5.99 -4.31
CA TRP A 41 -4.35 -4.70 -3.60
C TRP A 41 -3.73 -4.86 -2.22
N PHE A 42 -2.83 -3.94 -1.86
CA PHE A 42 -2.16 -3.91 -0.57
C PHE A 42 -2.55 -2.68 0.23
N THR A 43 -2.72 -2.86 1.54
CA THR A 43 -2.93 -1.77 2.50
C THR A 43 -1.60 -1.19 2.96
N GLU A 44 -1.62 0.01 3.54
CA GLU A 44 -0.50 0.57 4.31
C GLU A 44 -0.92 0.74 5.77
N HIS A 45 -0.21 0.04 6.66
CA HIS A 45 -0.45 0.13 8.10
C HIS A 45 0.84 0.00 8.90
N HIS A 46 0.91 0.76 9.99
CA HIS A 46 2.08 0.88 10.83
C HIS A 46 1.76 0.57 12.30
N PHE A 47 2.74 0.03 13.02
CA PHE A 47 2.69 -0.16 14.48
C PHE A 47 1.52 -1.01 14.99
N SER A 48 1.05 -1.97 14.20
CA SER A 48 0.01 -2.92 14.63
C SER A 48 0.61 -3.99 15.53
N HIS A 49 0.51 -3.79 16.83
CA HIS A 49 1.04 -4.73 17.83
C HIS A 49 0.32 -6.07 17.81
N GLU A 50 -0.95 -6.03 17.44
CA GLU A 50 -1.82 -7.21 17.34
C GLU A 50 -1.55 -8.03 16.05
N GLY A 51 -0.79 -7.48 15.11
CA GLY A 51 -0.51 -8.11 13.82
C GLY A 51 -1.73 -8.12 12.88
N MET A 52 -2.70 -7.23 13.09
CA MET A 52 -3.91 -7.21 12.29
C MET A 52 -3.67 -6.73 10.86
N GLU A 53 -2.80 -5.73 10.72
CA GLU A 53 -2.49 -5.09 9.45
C GLU A 53 -1.02 -4.64 9.50
N ILE A 54 -0.13 -5.34 8.79
CA ILE A 54 1.32 -5.18 8.99
C ILE A 54 2.11 -4.98 7.68
N CYS A 55 1.58 -4.18 6.77
CA CYS A 55 2.30 -3.76 5.57
C CYS A 55 2.78 -2.32 5.70
N PRO A 56 4.02 -2.05 6.10
CA PRO A 56 4.52 -0.69 6.34
C PRO A 56 4.86 0.07 5.06
N ASN A 57 5.00 -0.59 3.92
CA ASN A 57 5.30 0.04 2.64
C ASN A 57 4.71 -0.78 1.49
N PRO A 58 3.48 -0.44 1.05
CA PRO A 58 2.82 -1.16 -0.03
C PRO A 58 3.51 -0.99 -1.39
N LEU A 59 4.21 0.12 -1.65
CA LEU A 59 4.95 0.33 -2.91
C LEU A 59 6.15 -0.61 -3.02
N MET A 60 6.89 -0.77 -1.91
CA MET A 60 8.02 -1.72 -1.87
C MET A 60 7.55 -3.16 -2.02
N LEU A 61 6.46 -3.54 -1.34
CA LEU A 61 5.87 -4.87 -1.50
C LEU A 61 5.38 -5.08 -2.94
N SER A 62 4.74 -4.08 -3.52
CA SER A 62 4.29 -4.11 -4.92
C SER A 62 5.43 -4.32 -5.91
N SER A 63 6.63 -3.80 -5.63
CA SER A 63 7.82 -4.02 -6.47
C SER A 63 8.28 -5.49 -6.44
N ASP A 64 8.26 -6.13 -5.27
CA ASP A 64 8.55 -7.57 -5.15
C ASP A 64 7.51 -8.42 -5.91
N ILE A 65 6.23 -8.06 -5.81
CA ILE A 65 5.16 -8.74 -6.54
C ILE A 65 5.26 -8.50 -8.04
N ALA A 66 5.59 -7.29 -8.48
CA ALA A 66 5.78 -6.97 -9.90
C ALA A 66 6.85 -7.83 -10.56
N ALA A 67 7.93 -8.12 -9.84
CA ALA A 67 9.02 -8.98 -10.33
C ALA A 67 8.63 -10.46 -10.46
N ARG A 68 7.56 -10.90 -9.79
CA ARG A 68 7.09 -12.30 -9.74
C ARG A 68 5.88 -12.58 -10.63
N THR A 69 5.19 -11.55 -11.06
CA THR A 69 3.94 -11.64 -11.81
C THR A 69 4.08 -10.97 -13.18
N LYS A 70 3.18 -11.30 -14.12
CA LYS A 70 3.27 -10.80 -15.51
C LYS A 70 2.04 -10.00 -15.95
N ASN A 71 0.85 -10.35 -15.48
CA ASN A 71 -0.41 -9.87 -16.03
C ASN A 71 -1.25 -9.08 -15.01
N ILE A 72 -1.27 -9.53 -13.75
CA ILE A 72 -2.11 -8.96 -12.70
C ILE A 72 -1.76 -7.49 -12.43
N ARG A 73 -2.77 -6.64 -12.32
CA ARG A 73 -2.59 -5.24 -11.89
C ARG A 73 -2.32 -5.20 -10.39
N ILE A 74 -1.47 -4.28 -9.98
CA ILE A 74 -0.96 -4.20 -8.61
C ILE A 74 -1.37 -2.85 -8.03
N GLY A 75 -2.25 -2.89 -7.05
CA GLY A 75 -2.85 -1.70 -6.46
C GLY A 75 -2.44 -1.46 -5.02
N GLN A 76 -2.53 -0.21 -4.61
CA GLN A 76 -2.46 0.18 -3.21
C GLN A 76 -3.85 0.65 -2.76
N ALA A 77 -4.33 0.12 -1.64
CA ALA A 77 -5.61 0.52 -1.06
C ALA A 77 -5.50 0.71 0.46
N ALA A 78 -4.78 1.74 0.81
CA ALA A 78 -4.16 2.78 -0.02
C ALA A 78 -2.71 3.04 0.41
N THR A 79 -1.91 3.73 -0.41
CA THR A 79 -0.72 4.43 0.08
C THR A 79 -1.15 5.69 0.83
N ILE A 80 -0.71 5.85 2.08
CA ILE A 80 -1.15 6.96 2.94
C ILE A 80 -0.25 8.18 2.69
N ILE A 81 -0.57 8.93 1.64
CA ILE A 81 0.28 10.01 1.13
C ILE A 81 0.52 11.16 2.10
N THR A 82 -0.29 11.27 3.14
CA THR A 82 -0.07 12.24 4.22
C THR A 82 1.10 11.90 5.15
N TYR A 83 1.62 10.67 5.07
CA TYR A 83 2.77 10.22 5.86
C TYR A 83 4.10 10.38 5.13
N TRP A 84 4.08 10.61 3.82
CA TRP A 84 5.25 10.57 2.96
C TRP A 84 5.61 11.94 2.38
N ASN A 85 6.89 12.09 2.01
CA ASN A 85 7.28 13.19 1.16
C ASN A 85 6.65 13.00 -0.25
N PRO A 86 5.89 13.97 -0.76
CA PRO A 86 5.14 13.81 -2.00
C PRO A 86 6.03 13.54 -3.23
N ILE A 87 7.21 14.16 -3.30
CA ILE A 87 8.14 13.94 -4.40
C ILE A 87 8.64 12.49 -4.41
N ARG A 88 8.97 11.95 -3.21
CA ARG A 88 9.40 10.55 -3.10
C ARG A 88 8.30 9.57 -3.51
N VAL A 89 7.06 9.83 -3.10
CA VAL A 89 5.92 8.99 -3.51
C VAL A 89 5.73 9.03 -5.03
N ALA A 90 5.86 10.21 -5.65
CA ALA A 90 5.77 10.34 -7.10
C ALA A 90 6.86 9.51 -7.82
N GLU A 91 8.11 9.62 -7.37
CA GLU A 91 9.23 8.84 -7.90
C GLU A 91 9.03 7.33 -7.72
N ASP A 92 8.60 6.91 -6.53
CA ASP A 92 8.40 5.50 -6.20
C ASP A 92 7.25 4.88 -7.03
N ILE A 93 6.14 5.61 -7.22
CA ILE A 93 5.03 5.17 -8.08
C ILE A 93 5.48 5.09 -9.54
N ALA A 94 6.17 6.11 -10.05
CA ALA A 94 6.66 6.13 -11.42
C ALA A 94 7.67 5.00 -11.68
N LEU A 95 8.59 4.75 -10.74
CA LEU A 95 9.53 3.64 -10.84
C LEU A 95 8.81 2.29 -10.82
N LEU A 96 7.86 2.10 -9.91
CA LEU A 96 7.07 0.88 -9.82
C LEU A 96 6.25 0.64 -11.09
N ASP A 97 5.67 1.67 -11.68
CA ASP A 97 4.92 1.56 -12.94
C ASP A 97 5.82 1.05 -14.07
N ASN A 98 7.03 1.59 -14.19
CA ASN A 98 8.02 1.11 -15.15
C ASN A 98 8.48 -0.33 -14.87
N LEU A 99 8.76 -0.68 -13.60
CA LEU A 99 9.15 -2.04 -13.19
C LEU A 99 8.06 -3.07 -13.47
N SER A 100 6.81 -2.66 -13.38
CA SER A 100 5.65 -3.52 -13.60
C SER A 100 5.15 -3.54 -15.05
N ASN A 101 5.73 -2.76 -15.96
CA ASN A 101 5.23 -2.54 -17.33
C ASN A 101 3.79 -1.98 -17.36
N GLY A 102 3.52 -0.91 -16.60
CA GLY A 102 2.25 -0.19 -16.64
C GLY A 102 1.10 -0.90 -15.89
N ARG A 103 1.40 -1.77 -14.91
CA ARG A 103 0.38 -2.52 -14.16
C ARG A 103 -0.04 -1.87 -12.84
N VAL A 104 0.47 -0.69 -12.51
CA VAL A 104 0.16 -0.03 -11.23
C VAL A 104 -1.25 0.56 -11.22
N GLU A 105 -1.90 0.45 -10.06
CA GLU A 105 -3.13 1.15 -9.68
C GLU A 105 -2.87 1.94 -8.40
N ALA A 106 -2.46 3.19 -8.54
CA ALA A 106 -2.10 4.03 -7.40
C ALA A 106 -3.32 4.50 -6.61
N GLY A 107 -3.73 3.75 -5.59
CA GLY A 107 -4.74 4.18 -4.63
C GLY A 107 -4.12 4.98 -3.50
N LEU A 108 -4.65 6.17 -3.25
CA LEU A 108 -4.09 7.16 -2.34
C LEU A 108 -5.05 7.44 -1.18
N GLY A 109 -4.54 7.42 0.05
CA GLY A 109 -5.31 7.59 1.27
C GLY A 109 -4.79 8.68 2.19
N ARG A 110 -5.63 9.05 3.17
CA ARG A 110 -5.33 10.08 4.19
C ARG A 110 -4.86 9.51 5.53
N GLY A 111 -4.92 8.18 5.69
CA GLY A 111 -4.76 7.52 6.98
C GLY A 111 -6.04 7.53 7.81
N ILE A 112 -6.14 6.61 8.76
CA ILE A 112 -7.30 6.43 9.64
C ILE A 112 -6.93 6.24 11.11
N TYR A 113 -5.72 5.82 11.40
CA TYR A 113 -5.29 5.53 12.77
C TYR A 113 -4.42 6.64 13.35
N GLY A 114 -4.89 7.26 14.44
CA GLY A 114 -4.13 8.30 15.15
C GLY A 114 -2.75 7.81 15.64
N ARG A 115 -2.62 6.53 16.00
CA ARG A 115 -1.35 5.90 16.36
C ARG A 115 -0.31 6.03 15.24
N GLU A 116 -0.72 5.80 14.00
CA GLU A 116 0.16 5.90 12.82
C GLU A 116 0.53 7.35 12.56
N ALA A 117 -0.47 8.24 12.51
CA ALA A 117 -0.25 9.67 12.27
C ALA A 117 0.71 10.28 13.27
N LEU A 118 0.54 10.02 14.59
CA LEU A 118 1.42 10.58 15.63
C LEU A 118 2.89 10.17 15.49
N ASN A 119 3.16 9.02 14.89
CA ASN A 119 4.53 8.52 14.71
C ASN A 119 5.13 8.81 13.33
N MET A 120 4.29 8.93 12.29
CA MET A 120 4.73 9.16 10.92
C MET A 120 4.71 10.65 10.55
N ASN A 121 3.57 11.31 10.77
CA ASN A 121 3.36 12.74 10.55
C ASN A 121 2.19 13.22 11.43
N ALA A 122 2.50 13.92 12.52
CA ALA A 122 1.49 14.40 13.47
C ALA A 122 0.45 15.36 12.84
N ASP A 123 0.81 16.02 11.74
CA ASP A 123 -0.09 16.91 11.00
C ASP A 123 -1.19 16.13 10.25
N ALA A 124 -1.02 14.84 10.10
CA ALA A 124 -2.01 13.93 9.52
C ALA A 124 -2.99 13.33 10.54
N ASP A 125 -2.98 13.76 11.82
CA ASP A 125 -3.87 13.21 12.85
C ASP A 125 -5.34 13.44 12.48
N MET A 126 -6.10 12.36 12.46
CA MET A 126 -7.54 12.35 12.13
C MET A 126 -8.42 13.07 13.17
N LYS A 127 -7.87 13.47 14.31
CA LYS A 127 -8.57 14.34 15.27
C LYS A 127 -8.80 15.74 14.70
N ASP A 128 -7.90 16.24 13.83
CA ASP A 128 -8.11 17.45 13.04
C ASP A 128 -8.36 17.09 11.57
N GLN A 129 -9.60 16.72 11.27
CA GLN A 129 -10.03 16.32 9.92
C GLN A 129 -9.74 17.39 8.87
N ALA A 130 -9.89 18.67 9.22
CA ALA A 130 -9.70 19.78 8.29
C ALA A 130 -8.20 19.93 7.92
N LYS A 131 -7.31 19.79 8.89
CA LYS A 131 -5.86 19.84 8.67
C LYS A 131 -5.39 18.64 7.85
N ASN A 132 -5.82 17.43 8.23
CA ASN A 132 -5.50 16.21 7.50
C ASN A 132 -5.97 16.28 6.04
N PHE A 133 -7.18 16.82 5.79
CA PHE A 133 -7.71 16.95 4.43
C PHE A 133 -6.90 17.95 3.59
N ARG A 134 -6.55 19.11 4.16
CA ARG A 134 -5.69 20.09 3.46
C ARG A 134 -4.33 19.49 3.09
N LEU A 135 -3.70 18.77 4.02
CA LEU A 135 -2.43 18.08 3.78
C LEU A 135 -2.55 17.06 2.63
N PHE A 136 -3.62 16.29 2.62
CA PHE A 136 -3.90 15.34 1.54
C PHE A 136 -4.07 16.03 0.18
N GLU A 137 -4.86 17.12 0.11
CA GLU A 137 -5.09 17.87 -1.13
C GLU A 137 -3.81 18.52 -1.66
N GLU A 138 -3.00 19.08 -0.77
CA GLU A 138 -1.69 19.66 -1.12
C GLU A 138 -0.76 18.59 -1.72
N THR A 139 -0.61 17.46 -1.03
CA THR A 139 0.18 16.34 -1.50
C THR A 139 -0.32 15.81 -2.84
N LEU A 140 -1.63 15.60 -2.98
CA LEU A 140 -2.25 15.16 -4.23
C LEU A 140 -2.01 16.15 -5.37
N THR A 141 -2.02 17.44 -5.09
CA THR A 141 -1.73 18.49 -6.09
C THR A 141 -0.30 18.41 -6.58
N ILE A 142 0.66 18.13 -5.71
CA ILE A 142 2.06 17.92 -6.07
C ILE A 142 2.22 16.67 -6.95
N LEU A 143 1.57 15.56 -6.56
CA LEU A 143 1.63 14.29 -7.31
C LEU A 143 1.05 14.38 -8.73
N LYS A 144 0.17 15.34 -9.00
CA LYS A 144 -0.46 15.53 -10.32
C LYS A 144 0.34 16.42 -11.29
N LYS A 145 1.44 17.01 -10.83
CA LYS A 145 2.31 17.88 -11.65
C LYS A 145 3.43 17.12 -12.31
#